data_6c2545d787e1ec27c285688f58115057
#
_entry.id   6c2545d787e1ec27c285688f58115057
#
_cell.length_a   1.000
_cell.length_b   1.000
_cell.length_c   1.000
_cell.angle_alpha   90.00
_cell.angle_beta   90.00
_cell.angle_gamma   90.00
#
_symmetry.space_group_name_H-M   'P 1'
#
loop_
_entity.id
_entity.type
_entity.pdbx_description
1 polymer ?
#
loop_
_entity_poly.entity_id
_entity_poly.type
_entity_poly.pdbx_seq_one_letter_code
_entity_poly.pdbx_strand_id
1 'polypeptide(L)'
;MIYTVTFNPSLDYIVSVPEFKPGRTNRTQEEILTAGGKGINVSLVLTALGVPNTALGFTAGFVGEEIRRQLRERKICCDFLTLPEGCSRINVKLKNLEGTEINGRGPSIDEASLSILKGKISRLSGNDILVLSGSIPSGTSKTLYAELMKLLPERVKVVVDAAGETLLHTLPLHPFLIKPNRDELAELLPESPSGNLKHCALRLQQLGARNVLISMAGDGAALLDENGGWHQHPAPEGTLVNGVGAGDSMVAGFLTGYLQAGSSEEAFQKAFLMGLAAGSASAYQEGLAGQQDIRKLYDQLTAR
;
A
#
# COMPACT_ATOMS: atom_id res chain seq x y z
N MET A 1 12.86 -9.50 -7.99
CA MET A 1 12.69 -9.14 -6.57
C MET A 1 11.66 -8.03 -6.44
N ILE A 2 10.92 -7.94 -5.32
CA ILE A 2 10.04 -6.79 -5.05
C ILE A 2 10.69 -5.88 -4.01
N TYR A 3 10.69 -4.59 -4.25
CA TYR A 3 11.13 -3.56 -3.31
C TYR A 3 9.94 -2.66 -2.98
N THR A 4 9.66 -2.46 -1.69
CA THR A 4 8.62 -1.52 -1.25
C THR A 4 9.28 -0.31 -0.61
N VAL A 5 8.78 0.87 -0.88
CA VAL A 5 9.30 2.11 -0.27
C VAL A 5 8.27 2.72 0.66
N THR A 6 8.68 2.95 1.91
CA THR A 6 7.89 3.70 2.90
C THR A 6 8.68 4.92 3.34
N PHE A 7 8.28 6.10 2.87
CA PHE A 7 8.99 7.34 3.20
C PHE A 7 8.80 7.79 4.65
N ASN A 8 7.64 7.49 5.21
CA ASN A 8 7.27 7.93 6.55
C ASN A 8 6.62 6.78 7.35
N PRO A 9 7.39 5.73 7.69
CA PRO A 9 6.89 4.63 8.50
C PRO A 9 6.46 5.12 9.88
N SER A 10 5.53 4.40 10.49
CA SER A 10 4.98 4.72 11.80
C SER A 10 5.08 3.54 12.76
N LEU A 11 5.03 3.86 14.03
CA LEU A 11 4.63 2.94 15.07
C LEU A 11 3.18 3.26 15.41
N ASP A 12 2.26 2.38 15.04
CA ASP A 12 0.84 2.59 15.26
C ASP A 12 0.47 2.09 16.66
N TYR A 13 0.03 3.02 17.51
CA TYR A 13 -0.46 2.76 18.86
C TYR A 13 -1.98 2.72 18.81
N ILE A 14 -2.53 1.52 18.76
CA ILE A 14 -3.96 1.25 18.68
C ILE A 14 -4.47 1.05 20.08
N VAL A 15 -5.38 1.89 20.54
CA VAL A 15 -5.90 1.89 21.90
C VAL A 15 -7.42 1.78 21.92
N SER A 16 -7.94 0.97 22.85
CA SER A 16 -9.35 0.89 23.17
C SER A 16 -9.66 1.77 24.38
N VAL A 17 -10.52 2.77 24.18
CA VAL A 17 -11.00 3.67 25.22
C VAL A 17 -12.53 3.72 25.14
N PRO A 18 -13.27 2.85 25.87
CA PRO A 18 -14.72 2.66 25.68
C PRO A 18 -15.57 3.93 25.86
N GLU A 19 -15.17 4.77 26.78
CA GLU A 19 -15.85 6.03 27.10
C GLU A 19 -14.89 7.22 26.95
N PHE A 20 -14.40 7.47 25.73
CA PHE A 20 -13.52 8.62 25.49
C PHE A 20 -14.23 9.93 25.78
N LYS A 21 -13.66 10.75 26.68
CA LYS A 21 -14.19 12.05 27.09
C LYS A 21 -13.13 13.14 26.87
N PRO A 22 -13.32 14.05 25.92
CA PRO A 22 -12.44 15.21 25.76
C PRO A 22 -12.31 16.01 27.06
N GLY A 23 -11.12 16.51 27.37
CA GLY A 23 -10.86 17.31 28.56
C GLY A 23 -10.81 16.50 29.88
N ARG A 24 -10.78 15.18 29.80
CA ARG A 24 -10.67 14.28 30.96
C ARG A 24 -9.51 13.33 30.81
N THR A 25 -9.06 12.76 31.93
CA THR A 25 -8.13 11.62 31.88
C THR A 25 -8.88 10.39 31.40
N ASN A 26 -8.49 9.87 30.24
CA ASN A 26 -9.00 8.63 29.69
C ASN A 26 -8.00 7.51 29.99
N ARG A 27 -8.49 6.29 30.25
CA ARG A 27 -7.66 5.11 30.50
C ARG A 27 -7.97 4.07 29.44
N THR A 28 -6.93 3.50 28.88
CA THR A 28 -7.02 2.43 27.89
C THR A 28 -7.42 1.11 28.57
N GLN A 29 -8.15 0.26 27.85
CA GLN A 29 -8.44 -1.12 28.23
C GLN A 29 -7.57 -2.11 27.46
N GLU A 30 -7.29 -1.80 26.20
CA GLU A 30 -6.42 -2.60 25.34
C GLU A 30 -5.43 -1.69 24.62
N GLU A 31 -4.25 -2.21 24.39
CA GLU A 31 -3.17 -1.49 23.73
C GLU A 31 -2.44 -2.44 22.76
N ILE A 32 -2.27 -2.01 21.53
CA ILE A 32 -1.50 -2.72 20.51
C ILE A 32 -0.49 -1.74 19.92
N LEU A 33 0.78 -2.15 19.86
CA LEU A 33 1.85 -1.37 19.28
C LEU A 33 2.42 -2.13 18.09
N THR A 34 2.24 -1.62 16.88
CA THR A 34 2.64 -2.31 15.65
C THR A 34 3.32 -1.39 14.66
N ALA A 35 4.37 -1.90 14.00
CA ALA A 35 4.98 -1.20 12.89
C ALA A 35 3.98 -1.03 11.73
N GLY A 36 3.87 0.19 11.21
CA GLY A 36 2.93 0.59 10.17
C GLY A 36 3.60 1.40 9.07
N GLY A 37 2.80 1.64 8.04
CA GLY A 37 3.18 2.34 6.80
C GLY A 37 2.83 1.50 5.59
N LYS A 38 2.27 2.12 4.55
CA LYS A 38 1.70 1.40 3.41
C LYS A 38 2.69 0.41 2.77
N GLY A 39 3.92 0.82 2.45
CA GLY A 39 4.92 -0.07 1.87
C GLY A 39 5.35 -1.20 2.82
N ILE A 40 5.38 -0.94 4.14
CA ILE A 40 5.61 -1.97 5.16
C ILE A 40 4.46 -2.98 5.15
N ASN A 41 3.22 -2.53 5.08
CA ASN A 41 2.05 -3.40 5.02
C ASN A 41 2.09 -4.30 3.76
N VAL A 42 2.44 -3.74 2.61
CA VAL A 42 2.67 -4.53 1.38
C VAL A 42 3.75 -5.59 1.61
N SER A 43 4.89 -5.24 2.22
CA SER A 43 5.96 -6.19 2.52
C SER A 43 5.53 -7.30 3.48
N LEU A 44 4.74 -6.98 4.50
CA LEU A 44 4.22 -7.95 5.47
C LEU A 44 3.36 -9.01 4.77
N VAL A 45 2.44 -8.58 3.90
CA VAL A 45 1.54 -9.49 3.18
C VAL A 45 2.28 -10.28 2.10
N LEU A 46 3.21 -9.66 1.35
CA LEU A 46 4.08 -10.39 0.42
C LEU A 46 4.85 -11.50 1.13
N THR A 47 5.44 -11.20 2.29
CA THR A 47 6.18 -12.19 3.07
C THR A 47 5.26 -13.30 3.58
N ALA A 48 4.07 -12.97 4.06
CA ALA A 48 3.06 -13.97 4.45
C ALA A 48 2.67 -14.88 3.28
N LEU A 49 2.61 -14.35 2.05
CA LEU A 49 2.34 -15.11 0.83
C LEU A 49 3.56 -15.85 0.25
N GLY A 50 4.73 -15.74 0.91
CA GLY A 50 5.98 -16.41 0.48
C GLY A 50 6.69 -15.71 -0.68
N VAL A 51 6.37 -14.46 -0.96
CA VAL A 51 7.00 -13.68 -2.05
C VAL A 51 8.22 -12.92 -1.51
N PRO A 52 9.43 -13.18 -2.02
CA PRO A 52 10.63 -12.46 -1.63
C PRO A 52 10.51 -10.95 -1.90
N ASN A 53 10.77 -10.15 -0.88
CA ASN A 53 10.72 -8.70 -0.98
C ASN A 53 11.68 -8.02 0.00
N THR A 54 11.96 -6.74 -0.22
CA THR A 54 12.79 -5.91 0.67
C THR A 54 12.11 -4.57 0.89
N ALA A 55 11.90 -4.22 2.16
CA ALA A 55 11.36 -2.92 2.55
C ALA A 55 12.47 -1.87 2.62
N LEU A 56 12.29 -0.78 1.89
CA LEU A 56 13.16 0.40 1.83
C LEU A 56 12.45 1.60 2.46
N GLY A 57 13.21 2.61 2.80
CA GLY A 57 12.69 3.88 3.31
C GLY A 57 13.56 4.49 4.39
N PHE A 58 12.95 5.26 5.28
CA PHE A 58 13.66 5.99 6.31
C PHE A 58 13.11 5.68 7.69
N THR A 59 14.00 5.58 8.67
CA THR A 59 13.65 5.47 10.09
C THR A 59 14.50 6.45 10.90
N ALA A 60 13.99 6.91 12.04
CA ALA A 60 14.70 7.83 12.92
C ALA A 60 14.41 7.54 14.39
N GLY A 61 15.41 7.76 15.25
CA GLY A 61 15.29 7.67 16.72
C GLY A 61 14.80 6.31 17.21
N PHE A 62 14.40 6.28 18.47
CA PHE A 62 13.99 5.03 19.15
C PHE A 62 12.75 4.37 18.53
N VAL A 63 11.82 5.15 17.99
CA VAL A 63 10.65 4.62 17.27
C VAL A 63 11.08 3.90 16.00
N GLY A 64 12.05 4.47 15.27
CA GLY A 64 12.62 3.82 14.09
C GLY A 64 13.32 2.50 14.40
N GLU A 65 14.02 2.42 15.54
CA GLU A 65 14.64 1.19 16.02
C GLU A 65 13.59 0.13 16.36
N GLU A 66 12.51 0.53 17.03
CA GLU A 66 11.39 -0.37 17.35
C GLU A 66 10.69 -0.91 16.11
N ILE A 67 10.43 -0.05 15.11
CA ILE A 67 9.89 -0.48 13.81
C ILE A 67 10.80 -1.56 13.19
N ARG A 68 12.11 -1.32 13.13
CA ARG A 68 13.07 -2.32 12.59
C ARG A 68 13.10 -3.60 13.41
N ARG A 69 13.00 -3.51 14.73
CA ARG A 69 12.96 -4.69 15.62
C ARG A 69 11.75 -5.55 15.28
N GLN A 70 10.55 -4.96 15.21
CA GLN A 70 9.32 -5.68 14.87
C GLN A 70 9.36 -6.31 13.49
N LEU A 71 9.91 -5.61 12.48
CA LEU A 71 10.05 -6.15 11.14
C LEU A 71 11.00 -7.35 11.09
N ARG A 72 12.13 -7.29 11.82
CA ARG A 72 13.06 -8.44 11.93
C ARG A 72 12.41 -9.65 12.58
N GLU A 73 11.61 -9.46 13.66
CA GLU A 73 10.88 -10.54 14.30
C GLU A 73 9.88 -11.23 13.37
N ARG A 74 9.27 -10.44 12.48
CA ARG A 74 8.38 -10.93 11.41
C ARG A 74 9.13 -11.44 10.17
N LYS A 75 10.47 -11.54 10.23
CA LYS A 75 11.35 -12.01 9.15
C LYS A 75 11.24 -11.18 7.85
N ILE A 76 10.90 -9.92 7.97
CA ILE A 76 10.88 -8.99 6.84
C ILE A 76 12.31 -8.55 6.54
N CYS A 77 12.75 -8.75 5.29
CA CYS A 77 13.98 -8.16 4.82
C CYS A 77 13.79 -6.65 4.70
N CYS A 78 14.60 -5.88 5.40
CA CYS A 78 14.50 -4.42 5.37
C CYS A 78 15.89 -3.77 5.25
N ASP A 79 15.96 -2.73 4.42
CA ASP A 79 17.15 -1.93 4.18
C ASP A 79 16.81 -0.43 4.32
N PHE A 80 16.32 -0.08 5.50
CA PHE A 80 15.98 1.30 5.87
C PHE A 80 17.22 2.13 6.12
N LEU A 81 17.20 3.36 5.66
CA LEU A 81 18.18 4.39 6.02
C LEU A 81 17.80 5.01 7.36
N THR A 82 18.78 5.14 8.27
CA THR A 82 18.58 5.86 9.52
C THR A 82 18.87 7.35 9.29
N LEU A 83 17.86 8.18 9.52
CA LEU A 83 18.06 9.63 9.50
C LEU A 83 18.82 10.06 10.74
N PRO A 84 19.72 11.06 10.60
CA PRO A 84 20.57 11.52 11.70
C PRO A 84 19.78 12.23 12.80
N GLU A 85 18.64 12.84 12.45
CA GLU A 85 17.84 13.67 13.35
C GLU A 85 16.37 13.28 13.34
N GLY A 86 15.66 13.66 14.39
CA GLY A 86 14.22 13.45 14.54
C GLY A 86 13.85 12.08 15.08
N CYS A 87 12.59 11.73 14.92
CA CYS A 87 12.02 10.46 15.35
C CYS A 87 10.97 10.01 14.33
N SER A 88 10.95 8.75 13.98
CA SER A 88 9.84 8.15 13.23
C SER A 88 8.53 8.40 13.97
N ARG A 89 7.45 8.56 13.22
CA ARG A 89 6.16 8.97 13.82
C ARG A 89 5.51 7.85 14.62
N ILE A 90 4.75 8.27 15.63
CA ILE A 90 3.77 7.43 16.30
C ILE A 90 2.40 7.93 15.85
N ASN A 91 1.54 7.01 15.42
CA ASN A 91 0.13 7.30 15.18
C ASN A 91 -0.68 6.70 16.33
N VAL A 92 -1.64 7.46 16.87
CA VAL A 92 -2.58 6.96 17.85
C VAL A 92 -3.91 6.70 17.16
N LYS A 93 -4.41 5.46 17.26
CA LYS A 93 -5.69 5.04 16.67
C LYS A 93 -6.66 4.64 17.78
N LEU A 94 -7.81 5.31 17.84
CA LEU A 94 -8.83 5.05 18.85
C LEU A 94 -9.81 3.99 18.32
N LYS A 95 -9.66 2.72 18.77
CA LYS A 95 -10.43 1.58 18.27
C LYS A 95 -11.95 1.73 18.40
N ASN A 96 -12.43 2.41 19.46
CA ASN A 96 -13.85 2.55 19.76
C ASN A 96 -14.45 3.89 19.31
N LEU A 97 -13.68 4.72 18.61
CA LEU A 97 -14.12 5.97 18.01
C LEU A 97 -13.86 5.89 16.51
N GLU A 98 -14.87 5.53 15.76
CA GLU A 98 -14.81 5.28 14.34
C GLU A 98 -14.06 6.39 13.59
N GLY A 99 -13.01 6.01 12.85
CA GLY A 99 -12.22 6.92 12.03
C GLY A 99 -11.33 7.91 12.80
N THR A 100 -11.23 7.83 14.14
CA THR A 100 -10.44 8.78 14.91
C THR A 100 -8.97 8.33 15.00
N GLU A 101 -8.10 9.07 14.31
CA GLU A 101 -6.66 8.87 14.33
C GLU A 101 -5.92 10.18 14.60
N ILE A 102 -4.83 10.11 15.35
CA ILE A 102 -3.89 11.21 15.53
C ILE A 102 -2.57 10.77 14.90
N ASN A 103 -2.28 11.30 13.72
CA ASN A 103 -1.12 10.90 12.95
C ASN A 103 0.06 11.83 13.21
N GLY A 104 1.16 11.26 13.70
CA GLY A 104 2.41 11.97 13.89
C GLY A 104 3.00 12.46 12.56
N ARG A 105 3.75 13.56 12.60
CA ARG A 105 4.32 14.19 11.41
C ARG A 105 5.50 13.40 10.83
N GLY A 106 6.29 12.79 11.71
CA GLY A 106 7.53 12.11 11.34
C GLY A 106 8.72 13.07 11.13
N PRO A 107 9.91 12.52 10.87
CA PRO A 107 11.13 13.27 10.67
C PRO A 107 11.18 13.91 9.28
N SER A 108 11.96 14.97 9.15
CA SER A 108 12.34 15.52 7.84
C SER A 108 13.40 14.62 7.20
N ILE A 109 13.33 14.45 5.90
CA ILE A 109 14.32 13.70 5.12
C ILE A 109 15.31 14.70 4.54
N ASP A 110 16.59 14.57 4.90
CA ASP A 110 17.65 15.40 4.33
C ASP A 110 18.04 14.94 2.92
N GLU A 111 18.63 15.83 2.14
CA GLU A 111 19.00 15.55 0.75
C GLU A 111 20.06 14.45 0.62
N ALA A 112 20.98 14.34 1.58
CA ALA A 112 22.01 13.30 1.57
C ALA A 112 21.38 11.91 1.72
N SER A 113 20.47 11.75 2.70
CA SER A 113 19.71 10.51 2.90
C SER A 113 18.83 10.18 1.69
N LEU A 114 18.18 11.17 1.09
CA LEU A 114 17.39 11.00 -0.12
C LEU A 114 18.26 10.56 -1.31
N SER A 115 19.45 11.14 -1.46
CA SER A 115 20.41 10.77 -2.51
C SER A 115 20.87 9.31 -2.37
N ILE A 116 21.08 8.84 -1.14
CA ILE A 116 21.43 7.43 -0.89
C ILE A 116 20.27 6.51 -1.32
N LEU A 117 19.02 6.85 -0.99
CA LEU A 117 17.86 6.08 -1.44
C LEU A 117 17.74 6.08 -2.98
N LYS A 118 17.89 7.25 -3.62
CA LYS A 118 17.92 7.38 -5.08
C LYS A 118 18.99 6.47 -5.69
N GLY A 119 20.20 6.44 -5.10
CA GLY A 119 21.28 5.55 -5.52
C GLY A 119 20.98 4.04 -5.35
N LYS A 120 20.20 3.64 -4.33
CA LYS A 120 19.73 2.25 -4.18
C LYS A 120 18.71 1.91 -5.26
N ILE A 121 17.75 2.77 -5.50
CA ILE A 121 16.67 2.58 -6.49
C ILE A 121 17.23 2.52 -7.92
N SER A 122 18.19 3.36 -8.28
CA SER A 122 18.81 3.36 -9.62
C SER A 122 19.56 2.06 -9.96
N ARG A 123 19.85 1.19 -8.97
CA ARG A 123 20.50 -0.11 -9.16
C ARG A 123 19.52 -1.26 -9.38
N LEU A 124 18.22 -1.00 -9.34
CA LEU A 124 17.22 -2.03 -9.60
C LEU A 124 17.36 -2.53 -11.03
N SER A 125 17.09 -3.81 -11.24
CA SER A 125 17.24 -4.48 -12.54
C SER A 125 15.88 -4.65 -13.24
N GLY A 126 15.90 -4.97 -14.54
CA GLY A 126 14.69 -5.06 -15.36
C GLY A 126 13.64 -6.09 -14.93
N ASN A 127 13.98 -7.01 -14.05
CA ASN A 127 13.04 -8.01 -13.51
C ASN A 127 12.51 -7.65 -12.11
N ASP A 128 12.94 -6.51 -11.57
CA ASP A 128 12.50 -6.05 -10.28
C ASP A 128 11.17 -5.30 -10.37
N ILE A 129 10.45 -5.25 -9.25
CA ILE A 129 9.23 -4.47 -9.08
C ILE A 129 9.47 -3.49 -7.95
N LEU A 130 9.22 -2.21 -8.19
CA LEU A 130 9.25 -1.17 -7.18
C LEU A 130 7.83 -0.77 -6.79
N VAL A 131 7.51 -0.82 -5.50
CA VAL A 131 6.24 -0.36 -4.95
C VAL A 131 6.46 0.94 -4.20
N LEU A 132 5.90 2.02 -4.72
CA LEU A 132 5.88 3.35 -4.11
C LEU A 132 4.52 3.54 -3.45
N SER A 133 4.46 3.43 -2.12
CA SER A 133 3.19 3.48 -1.39
C SER A 133 3.20 4.47 -0.24
N GLY A 134 2.09 5.18 -0.08
CA GLY A 134 1.82 6.09 1.01
C GLY A 134 2.12 7.55 0.71
N SER A 135 2.00 8.37 1.75
CA SER A 135 2.22 9.81 1.66
C SER A 135 3.72 10.15 1.66
N ILE A 136 4.05 11.17 0.91
CA ILE A 136 5.36 11.82 0.96
C ILE A 136 5.39 12.74 2.19
N PRO A 137 6.47 12.75 3.01
CA PRO A 137 6.59 13.63 4.16
C PRO A 137 6.46 15.11 3.78
N SER A 138 5.89 15.90 4.68
CA SER A 138 5.80 17.36 4.50
C SER A 138 7.20 17.97 4.32
N GLY A 139 7.33 18.90 3.37
CA GLY A 139 8.61 19.51 3.00
C GLY A 139 9.36 18.79 1.88
N THR A 140 8.88 17.62 1.44
CA THR A 140 9.42 16.90 0.28
C THR A 140 8.54 17.17 -0.95
N SER A 141 9.15 17.24 -2.14
CA SER A 141 8.41 17.52 -3.38
C SER A 141 7.37 16.43 -3.68
N LYS A 142 6.18 16.82 -4.10
CA LYS A 142 5.14 15.92 -4.61
C LYS A 142 5.56 15.19 -5.89
N THR A 143 6.62 15.64 -6.56
CA THR A 143 7.21 14.99 -7.73
C THR A 143 8.18 13.87 -7.38
N LEU A 144 8.45 13.63 -6.09
CA LEU A 144 9.48 12.66 -5.67
C LEU A 144 9.26 11.27 -6.27
N TYR A 145 8.04 10.76 -6.30
CA TYR A 145 7.76 9.45 -6.90
C TYR A 145 8.11 9.44 -8.40
N ALA A 146 7.74 10.49 -9.11
CA ALA A 146 8.10 10.64 -10.53
C ALA A 146 9.63 10.77 -10.72
N GLU A 147 10.33 11.48 -9.83
CA GLU A 147 11.80 11.56 -9.86
C GLU A 147 12.45 10.19 -9.67
N LEU A 148 11.95 9.38 -8.74
CA LEU A 148 12.44 8.02 -8.53
C LEU A 148 12.19 7.13 -9.75
N MET A 149 11.01 7.23 -10.35
CA MET A 149 10.68 6.46 -11.57
C MET A 149 11.61 6.79 -12.73
N LYS A 150 12.02 8.04 -12.89
CA LYS A 150 12.97 8.46 -13.95
C LYS A 150 14.39 7.88 -13.78
N LEU A 151 14.74 7.40 -12.59
CA LEU A 151 16.04 6.78 -12.33
C LEU A 151 16.08 5.30 -12.69
N LEU A 152 14.92 4.69 -12.97
CA LEU A 152 14.78 3.26 -13.15
C LEU A 152 15.04 2.86 -14.62
N PRO A 153 15.63 1.67 -14.85
CA PRO A 153 15.60 1.05 -16.17
C PRO A 153 14.15 0.82 -16.65
N GLU A 154 13.89 1.00 -17.93
CA GLU A 154 12.53 0.89 -18.53
C GLU A 154 11.78 -0.42 -18.22
N ARG A 155 12.51 -1.51 -17.96
CA ARG A 155 11.92 -2.82 -17.69
C ARG A 155 11.49 -3.02 -16.24
N VAL A 156 11.87 -2.14 -15.32
CA VAL A 156 11.42 -2.21 -13.92
C VAL A 156 9.95 -1.84 -13.86
N LYS A 157 9.14 -2.72 -13.30
CA LYS A 157 7.72 -2.44 -13.09
C LYS A 157 7.54 -1.58 -11.85
N VAL A 158 6.82 -0.46 -11.98
CA VAL A 158 6.53 0.41 -10.83
C VAL A 158 5.05 0.34 -10.49
N VAL A 159 4.77 0.07 -9.22
CA VAL A 159 3.44 0.15 -8.62
C VAL A 159 3.35 1.43 -7.82
N VAL A 160 2.29 2.21 -8.03
CA VAL A 160 2.07 3.46 -7.29
C VAL A 160 0.74 3.40 -6.56
N ASP A 161 0.80 3.43 -5.22
CA ASP A 161 -0.36 3.59 -4.34
C ASP A 161 -0.26 4.90 -3.57
N ALA A 162 -0.58 5.98 -4.26
CA ALA A 162 -0.57 7.35 -3.77
C ALA A 162 -1.82 8.09 -4.22
N ALA A 163 -2.14 9.19 -3.54
CA ALA A 163 -3.30 10.02 -3.84
C ALA A 163 -2.91 11.36 -4.48
N GLY A 164 -3.88 12.02 -5.09
CA GLY A 164 -3.80 13.40 -5.55
C GLY A 164 -2.65 13.67 -6.53
N GLU A 165 -2.01 14.82 -6.38
CA GLU A 165 -0.95 15.30 -7.28
C GLU A 165 0.26 14.35 -7.34
N THR A 166 0.57 13.65 -6.24
CA THR A 166 1.67 12.67 -6.22
C THR A 166 1.46 11.56 -7.24
N LEU A 167 0.24 11.04 -7.32
CA LEU A 167 -0.12 10.04 -8.33
C LEU A 167 -0.12 10.64 -9.74
N LEU A 168 -0.73 11.81 -9.93
CA LEU A 168 -0.82 12.47 -11.24
C LEU A 168 0.56 12.70 -11.87
N HIS A 169 1.56 13.09 -11.08
CA HIS A 169 2.93 13.29 -11.58
C HIS A 169 3.60 11.99 -12.07
N THR A 170 3.13 10.83 -11.63
CA THR A 170 3.70 9.54 -12.06
C THR A 170 3.09 8.99 -13.34
N LEU A 171 1.85 9.37 -13.68
CA LEU A 171 1.12 8.80 -14.81
C LEU A 171 1.88 8.93 -16.15
N PRO A 172 2.49 10.10 -16.51
CA PRO A 172 3.26 10.23 -17.74
C PRO A 172 4.48 9.31 -17.85
N LEU A 173 4.87 8.65 -16.74
CA LEU A 173 5.98 7.70 -16.68
C LEU A 173 5.52 6.24 -16.72
N HIS A 174 4.29 6.00 -17.08
CA HIS A 174 3.68 4.70 -17.35
C HIS A 174 3.82 3.69 -16.20
N PRO A 175 3.34 4.00 -14.96
CA PRO A 175 3.36 3.02 -13.87
C PRO A 175 2.65 1.74 -14.29
N PHE A 176 3.27 0.59 -13.91
CA PHE A 176 2.72 -0.73 -14.22
C PHE A 176 1.35 -0.94 -13.57
N LEU A 177 1.18 -0.48 -12.32
CA LEU A 177 -0.08 -0.58 -11.57
C LEU A 177 -0.28 0.68 -10.75
N ILE A 178 -1.49 1.21 -10.79
CA ILE A 178 -1.98 2.18 -9.80
C ILE A 178 -3.19 1.59 -9.08
N LYS A 179 -3.40 2.00 -7.81
CA LYS A 179 -4.54 1.53 -7.02
C LYS A 179 -5.30 2.67 -6.35
N PRO A 180 -6.13 3.41 -7.06
CA PRO A 180 -7.05 4.36 -6.45
C PRO A 180 -8.25 3.66 -5.78
N ASN A 181 -8.81 4.29 -4.74
CA ASN A 181 -10.17 4.00 -4.27
C ASN A 181 -11.19 4.93 -4.93
N ARG A 182 -12.49 4.78 -4.60
CA ARG A 182 -13.56 5.62 -5.19
C ARG A 182 -13.40 7.10 -4.88
N ASP A 183 -13.00 7.45 -3.66
CA ASP A 183 -12.84 8.84 -3.23
C ASP A 183 -11.63 9.47 -3.94
N GLU A 184 -10.52 8.76 -4.00
CA GLU A 184 -9.33 9.16 -4.75
C GLU A 184 -9.61 9.32 -6.25
N LEU A 185 -10.46 8.46 -6.84
CA LEU A 185 -10.91 8.62 -8.23
C LEU A 185 -11.71 9.91 -8.43
N ALA A 186 -12.62 10.23 -7.50
CA ALA A 186 -13.41 11.44 -7.59
C ALA A 186 -12.54 12.72 -7.48
N GLU A 187 -11.51 12.67 -6.64
CA GLU A 187 -10.52 13.76 -6.54
C GLU A 187 -9.64 13.90 -7.79
N LEU A 188 -9.21 12.77 -8.38
CA LEU A 188 -8.34 12.74 -9.55
C LEU A 188 -9.07 13.14 -10.84
N LEU A 189 -10.35 12.81 -10.95
CA LEU A 189 -11.17 12.97 -12.16
C LEU A 189 -12.53 13.62 -11.83
N PRO A 190 -12.56 14.86 -11.33
CA PRO A 190 -13.78 15.51 -10.84
C PRO A 190 -14.85 15.70 -11.94
N GLU A 191 -14.44 15.72 -13.20
CA GLU A 191 -15.34 15.85 -14.36
C GLU A 191 -15.90 14.51 -14.86
N SER A 192 -15.47 13.39 -14.28
CA SER A 192 -15.94 12.07 -14.71
C SER A 192 -17.33 11.77 -14.14
N PRO A 193 -18.23 11.14 -14.93
CA PRO A 193 -19.54 10.76 -14.42
C PRO A 193 -19.39 9.86 -13.16
N SER A 194 -19.94 10.31 -12.04
CA SER A 194 -19.97 9.53 -10.81
C SER A 194 -20.63 8.16 -11.10
N GLY A 195 -19.90 7.08 -10.83
CA GLY A 195 -20.40 5.71 -10.96
C GLY A 195 -19.92 4.92 -12.19
N ASN A 196 -19.31 5.53 -13.21
CA ASN A 196 -18.73 4.78 -14.34
C ASN A 196 -17.24 4.48 -14.11
N LEU A 197 -16.97 3.47 -13.29
CA LEU A 197 -15.60 3.07 -12.93
C LEU A 197 -14.74 2.70 -14.13
N LYS A 198 -15.33 2.03 -15.14
CA LYS A 198 -14.60 1.65 -16.36
C LYS A 198 -14.16 2.89 -17.15
N HIS A 199 -15.02 3.91 -17.22
CA HIS A 199 -14.66 5.18 -17.85
C HIS A 199 -13.50 5.87 -17.09
N CYS A 200 -13.56 5.93 -15.76
CA CYS A 200 -12.48 6.49 -14.93
C CYS A 200 -11.16 5.74 -15.16
N ALA A 201 -11.21 4.39 -15.17
CA ALA A 201 -10.03 3.57 -15.42
C ALA A 201 -9.42 3.82 -16.80
N LEU A 202 -10.25 3.92 -17.85
CA LEU A 202 -9.80 4.27 -19.21
C LEU A 202 -9.14 5.66 -19.27
N ARG A 203 -9.70 6.64 -18.56
CA ARG A 203 -9.09 7.98 -18.49
C ARG A 203 -7.71 7.94 -17.81
N LEU A 204 -7.54 7.17 -16.74
CA LEU A 204 -6.25 7.00 -16.08
C LEU A 204 -5.24 6.26 -16.95
N GLN A 205 -5.69 5.28 -17.77
CA GLN A 205 -4.82 4.67 -18.78
C GLN A 205 -4.41 5.66 -19.86
N GLN A 206 -5.32 6.50 -20.34
CA GLN A 206 -5.00 7.55 -21.32
C GLN A 206 -3.98 8.56 -20.76
N LEU A 207 -3.97 8.79 -19.44
CA LEU A 207 -2.98 9.62 -18.76
C LEU A 207 -1.64 8.90 -18.54
N GLY A 208 -1.59 7.58 -18.76
CA GLY A 208 -0.35 6.81 -18.78
C GLY A 208 -0.31 5.55 -17.90
N ALA A 209 -1.24 5.34 -17.00
CA ALA A 209 -1.25 4.11 -16.19
C ALA A 209 -1.41 2.87 -17.09
N ARG A 210 -0.64 1.80 -16.85
CA ARG A 210 -0.80 0.55 -17.62
C ARG A 210 -1.96 -0.28 -17.08
N ASN A 211 -2.02 -0.49 -15.77
CA ASN A 211 -3.08 -1.24 -15.10
C ASN A 211 -3.70 -0.37 -14.01
N VAL A 212 -5.03 -0.36 -13.91
CA VAL A 212 -5.80 0.44 -12.94
C VAL A 212 -6.63 -0.49 -12.08
N LEU A 213 -6.21 -0.70 -10.83
CA LEU A 213 -6.91 -1.51 -9.82
C LEU A 213 -7.72 -0.59 -8.92
N ILE A 214 -9.04 -0.64 -8.99
CA ILE A 214 -9.93 0.22 -8.21
C ILE A 214 -10.43 -0.56 -7.01
N SER A 215 -10.17 -0.07 -5.80
CA SER A 215 -10.75 -0.63 -4.57
C SER A 215 -12.08 0.05 -4.25
N MET A 216 -13.09 -0.75 -3.89
CA MET A 216 -14.46 -0.29 -3.67
C MET A 216 -14.99 -0.67 -2.28
N ALA A 217 -14.09 -0.88 -1.32
CA ALA A 217 -14.42 -1.36 0.03
C ALA A 217 -15.33 -2.58 0.00
N GLY A 218 -16.47 -2.57 0.71
CA GLY A 218 -17.43 -3.67 0.75
C GLY A 218 -18.04 -4.04 -0.60
N ASP A 219 -18.00 -3.17 -1.60
CA ASP A 219 -18.49 -3.44 -2.96
C ASP A 219 -17.50 -4.24 -3.82
N GLY A 220 -16.31 -4.55 -3.29
CA GLY A 220 -15.29 -5.35 -3.96
C GLY A 220 -14.24 -4.53 -4.69
N ALA A 221 -13.90 -4.92 -5.92
CA ALA A 221 -12.88 -4.26 -6.72
C ALA A 221 -13.13 -4.37 -8.22
N ALA A 222 -12.43 -3.54 -8.98
CA ALA A 222 -12.37 -3.64 -10.44
C ALA A 222 -10.93 -3.43 -10.93
N LEU A 223 -10.56 -4.06 -12.04
CA LEU A 223 -9.29 -3.90 -12.72
C LEU A 223 -9.52 -3.63 -14.20
N LEU A 224 -8.88 -2.59 -14.72
CA LEU A 224 -8.64 -2.44 -16.15
C LEU A 224 -7.17 -2.76 -16.40
N ASP A 225 -6.90 -3.85 -17.12
CA ASP A 225 -5.53 -4.28 -17.42
C ASP A 225 -4.98 -3.64 -18.70
N GLU A 226 -3.68 -3.75 -18.92
CA GLU A 226 -2.96 -3.18 -20.06
C GLU A 226 -3.33 -3.81 -21.42
N ASN A 227 -4.02 -4.96 -21.42
CA ASN A 227 -4.54 -5.61 -22.62
C ASN A 227 -5.98 -5.17 -22.95
N GLY A 228 -6.57 -4.27 -22.14
CA GLY A 228 -7.95 -3.79 -22.27
C GLY A 228 -8.99 -4.69 -21.60
N GLY A 229 -8.57 -5.73 -20.89
CA GLY A 229 -9.44 -6.60 -20.10
C GLY A 229 -10.05 -5.84 -18.92
N TRP A 230 -11.39 -5.97 -18.76
CA TRP A 230 -12.11 -5.43 -17.61
C TRP A 230 -12.54 -6.56 -16.69
N HIS A 231 -12.01 -6.56 -15.49
CA HIS A 231 -12.35 -7.51 -14.43
C HIS A 231 -13.06 -6.77 -13.30
N GLN A 232 -14.18 -7.28 -12.85
CA GLN A 232 -14.91 -6.71 -11.71
C GLN A 232 -15.54 -7.83 -10.91
N HIS A 233 -15.42 -7.76 -9.59
CA HIS A 233 -15.99 -8.76 -8.69
C HIS A 233 -16.43 -8.10 -7.38
N PRO A 234 -17.60 -8.47 -6.81
CA PRO A 234 -17.98 -8.04 -5.47
C PRO A 234 -16.99 -8.58 -4.44
N ALA A 235 -16.94 -7.96 -3.26
CA ALA A 235 -16.18 -8.52 -2.15
C ALA A 235 -16.72 -9.93 -1.80
N PRO A 236 -15.86 -10.89 -1.43
CA PRO A 236 -16.33 -12.16 -0.89
C PRO A 236 -17.10 -11.92 0.41
N GLU A 237 -17.98 -12.88 0.76
CA GLU A 237 -18.75 -12.78 2.00
C GLU A 237 -17.84 -12.74 3.24
N GLY A 238 -18.12 -11.80 4.15
CA GLY A 238 -17.38 -11.63 5.39
C GLY A 238 -17.86 -10.43 6.18
N THR A 239 -17.41 -10.32 7.42
CA THR A 239 -17.74 -9.20 8.29
C THR A 239 -16.57 -8.25 8.37
N LEU A 240 -16.79 -6.98 8.08
CA LEU A 240 -15.78 -5.95 8.23
C LEU A 240 -15.38 -5.80 9.71
N VAL A 241 -14.10 -5.97 9.99
CA VAL A 241 -13.50 -5.78 11.31
C VAL A 241 -12.61 -4.54 11.29
N ASN A 242 -11.69 -4.44 10.31
CA ASN A 242 -10.78 -3.31 10.20
C ASN A 242 -10.35 -3.09 8.74
N GLY A 243 -10.69 -1.93 8.17
CA GLY A 243 -10.32 -1.60 6.79
C GLY A 243 -8.88 -1.13 6.59
N VAL A 244 -8.13 -0.90 7.68
CA VAL A 244 -6.75 -0.38 7.60
C VAL A 244 -5.81 -1.45 7.02
N GLY A 245 -5.06 -1.07 5.99
CA GLY A 245 -4.12 -1.98 5.30
C GLY A 245 -4.77 -2.92 4.28
N ALA A 246 -6.10 -2.92 4.13
CA ALA A 246 -6.77 -3.73 3.11
C ALA A 246 -6.32 -3.38 1.68
N GLY A 247 -6.17 -2.09 1.38
CA GLY A 247 -5.64 -1.61 0.10
C GLY A 247 -4.19 -2.05 -0.15
N ASP A 248 -3.34 -2.00 0.88
CA ASP A 248 -1.94 -2.45 0.81
C ASP A 248 -1.88 -3.96 0.57
N SER A 249 -2.75 -4.71 1.25
CA SER A 249 -2.92 -6.16 1.07
C SER A 249 -3.39 -6.50 -0.34
N MET A 250 -4.27 -5.69 -0.91
CA MET A 250 -4.73 -5.85 -2.30
C MET A 250 -3.58 -5.68 -3.30
N VAL A 251 -2.68 -4.72 -3.09
CA VAL A 251 -1.46 -4.56 -3.91
C VAL A 251 -0.57 -5.79 -3.78
N ALA A 252 -0.31 -6.26 -2.56
CA ALA A 252 0.53 -7.43 -2.31
C ALA A 252 -0.06 -8.71 -2.94
N GLY A 253 -1.35 -8.93 -2.77
CA GLY A 253 -2.07 -10.05 -3.39
C GLY A 253 -2.01 -9.99 -4.92
N PHE A 254 -2.28 -8.82 -5.52
CA PHE A 254 -2.18 -8.62 -6.96
C PHE A 254 -0.79 -9.00 -7.50
N LEU A 255 0.26 -8.48 -6.87
CA LEU A 255 1.63 -8.79 -7.27
C LEU A 255 1.96 -10.29 -7.12
N THR A 256 1.46 -10.91 -6.05
CA THR A 256 1.62 -12.35 -5.83
C THR A 256 0.95 -13.16 -6.94
N GLY A 257 -0.31 -12.90 -7.24
CA GLY A 257 -1.06 -13.57 -8.31
C GLY A 257 -0.44 -13.34 -9.68
N TYR A 258 0.01 -12.12 -9.98
CA TYR A 258 0.68 -11.78 -11.23
C TYR A 258 1.99 -12.58 -11.43
N LEU A 259 2.82 -12.65 -10.39
CA LEU A 259 4.09 -13.39 -10.45
C LEU A 259 3.87 -14.91 -10.56
N GLN A 260 2.88 -15.45 -9.87
CA GLN A 260 2.54 -16.88 -9.93
C GLN A 260 1.95 -17.30 -11.28
N ALA A 261 1.17 -16.42 -11.90
CA ALA A 261 0.56 -16.70 -13.20
C ALA A 261 1.55 -16.63 -14.37
N GLY A 262 2.67 -15.91 -14.22
CA GLY A 262 3.70 -15.78 -15.25
C GLY A 262 3.15 -15.17 -16.55
N SER A 263 3.40 -15.83 -17.69
CA SER A 263 2.96 -15.38 -19.02
C SER A 263 1.60 -15.95 -19.46
N SER A 264 0.79 -16.43 -18.53
CA SER A 264 -0.55 -16.96 -18.81
C SER A 264 -1.47 -15.85 -19.32
N GLU A 265 -2.38 -16.14 -20.25
CA GLU A 265 -3.41 -15.22 -20.73
C GLU A 265 -4.34 -14.74 -19.59
N GLU A 266 -4.51 -15.57 -18.55
CA GLU A 266 -5.31 -15.26 -17.37
C GLU A 266 -4.52 -14.54 -16.24
N ALA A 267 -3.28 -14.08 -16.52
CA ALA A 267 -2.41 -13.54 -15.48
C ALA A 267 -3.06 -12.37 -14.73
N PHE A 268 -3.72 -11.47 -15.43
CA PHE A 268 -4.38 -10.32 -14.81
C PHE A 268 -5.64 -10.71 -14.03
N GLN A 269 -6.40 -11.69 -14.49
CA GLN A 269 -7.55 -12.21 -13.76
C GLN A 269 -7.11 -12.86 -12.44
N LYS A 270 -6.08 -13.73 -12.47
CA LYS A 270 -5.52 -14.36 -11.27
C LYS A 270 -4.94 -13.33 -10.30
N ALA A 271 -4.21 -12.35 -10.83
CA ALA A 271 -3.69 -11.23 -10.05
C ALA A 271 -4.82 -10.43 -9.38
N PHE A 272 -5.86 -10.10 -10.12
CA PHE A 272 -7.03 -9.37 -9.62
C PHE A 272 -7.74 -10.12 -8.49
N LEU A 273 -8.05 -11.40 -8.69
CA LEU A 273 -8.73 -12.22 -7.68
C LEU A 273 -7.88 -12.43 -6.42
N MET A 274 -6.56 -12.63 -6.58
CA MET A 274 -5.64 -12.73 -5.44
C MET A 274 -5.54 -11.40 -4.69
N GLY A 275 -5.55 -10.27 -5.41
CA GLY A 275 -5.59 -8.93 -4.82
C GLY A 275 -6.88 -8.71 -4.00
N LEU A 276 -8.02 -9.03 -4.58
CA LEU A 276 -9.32 -8.93 -3.92
C LEU A 276 -9.39 -9.83 -2.67
N ALA A 277 -8.92 -11.09 -2.77
CA ALA A 277 -8.85 -12.01 -1.64
C ALA A 277 -7.99 -11.46 -0.50
N ALA A 278 -6.79 -10.94 -0.81
CA ALA A 278 -5.87 -10.42 0.19
C ALA A 278 -6.43 -9.16 0.88
N GLY A 279 -7.02 -8.24 0.11
CA GLY A 279 -7.66 -7.04 0.65
C GLY A 279 -8.83 -7.38 1.55
N SER A 280 -9.72 -8.27 1.11
CA SER A 280 -10.89 -8.70 1.88
C SER A 280 -10.50 -9.47 3.13
N ALA A 281 -9.54 -10.41 3.04
CA ALA A 281 -9.07 -11.17 4.19
C ALA A 281 -8.50 -10.25 5.29
N SER A 282 -7.76 -9.19 4.89
CA SER A 282 -7.26 -8.21 5.84
C SER A 282 -8.37 -7.33 6.42
N ALA A 283 -9.40 -7.02 5.65
CA ALA A 283 -10.55 -6.25 6.14
C ALA A 283 -11.42 -7.02 7.16
N TYR A 284 -11.38 -8.35 7.15
CA TYR A 284 -12.20 -9.21 8.01
C TYR A 284 -11.52 -9.62 9.32
N GLN A 285 -10.40 -9.01 9.67
CA GLN A 285 -9.69 -9.26 10.92
C GLN A 285 -9.01 -8.01 11.47
N GLU A 286 -8.49 -8.07 12.70
CA GLU A 286 -7.86 -6.95 13.41
C GLU A 286 -6.56 -6.44 12.75
N GLY A 287 -5.84 -7.30 12.07
CA GLY A 287 -4.55 -6.99 11.43
C GLY A 287 -4.48 -7.44 9.98
N LEU A 288 -3.29 -7.42 9.41
CA LEU A 288 -3.09 -7.90 8.04
C LEU A 288 -3.23 -9.43 7.98
N ALA A 289 -3.86 -9.91 6.92
CA ALA A 289 -4.17 -11.32 6.75
C ALA A 289 -2.94 -12.19 6.52
N GLY A 290 -2.97 -13.39 7.08
CA GLY A 290 -2.02 -14.45 6.83
C GLY A 290 -2.33 -15.23 5.54
N GLN A 291 -1.38 -16.09 5.15
CA GLN A 291 -1.51 -16.89 3.93
C GLN A 291 -2.78 -17.74 3.90
N GLN A 292 -3.15 -18.36 5.03
CA GLN A 292 -4.30 -19.27 5.10
C GLN A 292 -5.61 -18.54 4.81
N ASP A 293 -5.82 -17.37 5.41
CA ASP A 293 -7.03 -16.58 5.25
C ASP A 293 -7.15 -16.06 3.80
N ILE A 294 -6.03 -15.57 3.24
CA ILE A 294 -5.99 -15.11 1.86
C ILE A 294 -6.31 -16.25 0.89
N ARG A 295 -5.69 -17.42 1.05
CA ARG A 295 -5.93 -18.58 0.18
C ARG A 295 -7.37 -19.06 0.27
N LYS A 296 -7.94 -19.14 1.47
CA LYS A 296 -9.34 -19.52 1.67
C LYS A 296 -10.29 -18.64 0.85
N LEU A 297 -10.11 -17.32 0.88
CA LEU A 297 -10.95 -16.41 0.10
C LEU A 297 -10.64 -16.48 -1.41
N TYR A 298 -9.38 -16.66 -1.78
CA TYR A 298 -8.99 -16.85 -3.18
C TYR A 298 -9.65 -18.09 -3.79
N ASP A 299 -9.66 -19.22 -3.08
CA ASP A 299 -10.30 -20.47 -3.54
C ASP A 299 -11.83 -20.29 -3.68
N GLN A 300 -12.46 -19.53 -2.80
CA GLN A 300 -13.88 -19.16 -2.92
C GLN A 300 -14.18 -18.33 -4.17
N LEU A 301 -13.29 -17.39 -4.52
CA LEU A 301 -13.44 -16.52 -5.68
C LEU A 301 -13.18 -17.26 -7.00
N THR A 302 -12.36 -18.29 -7.00
CA THR A 302 -11.99 -19.08 -8.18
C THR A 302 -12.89 -20.31 -8.41
N ALA A 303 -13.63 -20.75 -7.40
CA ALA A 303 -14.57 -21.90 -7.51
C ALA A 303 -15.91 -21.56 -8.20
N ARG A 304 -16.13 -20.30 -8.51
CA ARG A 304 -17.32 -19.80 -9.21
C ARG A 304 -17.02 -19.48 -10.65
#